data_bd1af6cd6d94d1495a836c3f87c135fb
#
_entry.id   bd1af6cd6d94d1495a836c3f87c135fb
#
_cell.length_a   1.000
_cell.length_b   1.000
_cell.length_c   1.000
_cell.angle_alpha   90.00
_cell.angle_beta   90.00
_cell.angle_gamma   90.00
#
_symmetry.space_group_name_H-M   'P 1'
#
loop_
_entity.id
_entity.type
_entity.pdbx_description
1 polymer ?
#
loop_
_entity_poly.entity_id
_entity_poly.type
_entity_poly.pdbx_seq_one_letter_code
_entity_poly.pdbx_strand_id
1 'polypeptide(L)'
;TDADYNTYIGYNAGGADDLGSYNVAVGAGSLSTLNYSGATNGQNVAVGYNALQDQTTAVQNTAIGNHAGGGVTTGSYNIFIGNAAGDHDNPTTTGGPNIVIGAYADTSSGGSSHQIIMGYNVTGNADNSFVFGNTGTDSAISFGATSISAPSDIRLKEDIKDETVGLDFINDLRPVTFQWKKAKDVPSEMKTHSDSEERVMNGKYNHGFIAQEVKEIMDKYDIKEGLGLWTEDEADGRQRIAEGELVPFLVKAIQELSAKVTTLENA
;
A
#
# COMPACT_ATOMS: atom_id res chain seq x y z
N THR A 1 21.17 33.96 -19.09
CA THR A 1 21.61 33.08 -18.00
C THR A 1 21.52 31.66 -18.50
N ASP A 2 22.62 30.97 -18.48
CA ASP A 2 22.78 29.66 -19.07
C ASP A 2 22.28 28.57 -18.06
N ALA A 3 21.94 27.37 -18.58
CA ALA A 3 21.63 26.20 -17.77
C ALA A 3 22.91 25.75 -17.02
N ASP A 4 22.82 25.66 -15.68
CA ASP A 4 23.99 25.36 -14.85
C ASP A 4 23.76 24.09 -14.01
N TYR A 5 24.88 23.41 -13.68
CA TYR A 5 24.89 22.27 -12.76
C TYR A 5 24.03 21.07 -13.21
N ASN A 6 23.86 20.85 -14.53
CA ASN A 6 23.18 19.73 -15.08
C ASN A 6 24.12 18.55 -15.34
N THR A 7 23.59 17.35 -15.27
CA THR A 7 24.25 16.09 -15.68
C THR A 7 23.39 15.38 -16.71
N TYR A 8 23.80 15.40 -17.99
CA TYR A 8 23.09 14.77 -19.10
C TYR A 8 23.95 13.69 -19.75
N ILE A 9 23.52 12.43 -19.69
CA ILE A 9 24.24 11.27 -20.20
C ILE A 9 23.27 10.40 -21.03
N GLY A 10 23.46 10.39 -22.33
CA GLY A 10 22.64 9.57 -23.24
C GLY A 10 22.20 10.35 -24.48
N TYR A 11 21.73 9.63 -25.50
CA TYR A 11 21.20 10.24 -26.71
C TYR A 11 19.98 11.10 -26.39
N ASN A 12 20.00 12.37 -26.74
CA ASN A 12 18.95 13.37 -26.49
C ASN A 12 18.54 13.52 -25.00
N ALA A 13 19.41 13.18 -24.06
CA ALA A 13 19.19 13.44 -22.65
C ALA A 13 19.23 14.96 -22.40
N GLY A 14 18.17 15.54 -21.78
CA GLY A 14 18.02 16.99 -21.61
C GLY A 14 17.99 17.78 -22.93
N GLY A 15 17.52 17.16 -24.02
CA GLY A 15 17.75 17.64 -25.39
C GLY A 15 17.16 19.00 -25.76
N ALA A 16 16.18 19.50 -25.02
CA ALA A 16 15.56 20.81 -25.22
C ALA A 16 15.83 21.80 -24.04
N ASP A 17 16.61 21.41 -23.05
CA ASP A 17 16.82 22.22 -21.84
C ASP A 17 17.92 23.27 -22.04
N ASP A 18 17.51 24.50 -22.31
CA ASP A 18 18.40 25.65 -22.49
C ASP A 18 18.55 26.50 -21.21
N LEU A 19 17.58 26.43 -20.28
CA LEU A 19 17.48 27.39 -19.16
C LEU A 19 17.26 26.71 -17.79
N GLY A 20 17.21 25.38 -17.75
CA GLY A 20 17.07 24.63 -16.51
C GLY A 20 18.38 24.37 -15.79
N SER A 21 18.38 24.37 -14.48
CA SER A 21 19.55 24.07 -13.65
C SER A 21 19.27 22.94 -12.66
N TYR A 22 20.34 22.26 -12.23
CA TYR A 22 20.32 21.20 -11.24
C TYR A 22 19.53 19.96 -11.69
N ASN A 23 19.47 19.69 -12.99
CA ASN A 23 18.80 18.49 -13.53
C ASN A 23 19.81 17.35 -13.73
N VAL A 24 19.37 16.13 -13.48
CA VAL A 24 20.10 14.90 -13.80
C VAL A 24 19.27 14.08 -14.79
N ALA A 25 19.80 13.84 -15.99
CA ALA A 25 19.20 12.97 -16.99
C ALA A 25 20.21 11.91 -17.45
N VAL A 26 19.96 10.66 -17.14
CA VAL A 26 20.80 9.52 -17.51
C VAL A 26 19.98 8.48 -18.25
N GLY A 27 20.20 8.36 -19.54
CA GLY A 27 19.45 7.47 -20.44
C GLY A 27 19.02 8.16 -21.72
N ALA A 28 18.83 7.41 -22.79
CA ALA A 28 18.36 8.00 -24.05
C ALA A 28 16.93 8.52 -23.88
N GLY A 29 16.68 9.77 -24.32
CA GLY A 29 15.39 10.43 -24.25
C GLY A 29 14.96 10.93 -22.86
N SER A 30 15.78 10.74 -21.82
CA SER A 30 15.45 11.25 -20.48
C SER A 30 15.41 12.78 -20.48
N LEU A 31 14.34 13.40 -19.92
CA LEU A 31 14.10 14.86 -19.93
C LEU A 31 14.23 15.51 -21.31
N SER A 32 13.88 14.80 -22.39
CA SER A 32 14.17 15.24 -23.76
C SER A 32 13.37 16.46 -24.21
N THR A 33 12.21 16.74 -23.60
CA THR A 33 11.35 17.89 -23.94
C THR A 33 11.36 18.98 -22.87
N LEU A 34 12.22 18.87 -21.86
CA LEU A 34 12.33 19.85 -20.79
C LEU A 34 12.72 21.22 -21.39
N ASN A 35 11.90 22.24 -21.17
CA ASN A 35 12.11 23.57 -21.74
C ASN A 35 11.43 24.64 -20.88
N TYR A 36 12.20 25.31 -20.07
CA TYR A 36 11.74 26.42 -19.24
C TYR A 36 11.71 27.73 -20.01
N SER A 37 10.72 28.58 -19.77
CA SER A 37 10.63 29.91 -20.37
C SER A 37 11.59 30.98 -19.75
N GLY A 38 12.33 30.61 -18.71
CA GLY A 38 13.31 31.44 -18.00
C GLY A 38 14.20 30.58 -17.12
N ALA A 39 15.30 31.16 -16.62
CA ALA A 39 16.21 30.46 -15.72
C ALA A 39 15.47 29.82 -14.54
N THR A 40 15.49 28.51 -14.44
CA THR A 40 14.70 27.73 -13.48
C THR A 40 15.55 26.66 -12.80
N ASN A 41 15.48 26.57 -11.48
CA ASN A 41 16.05 25.46 -10.73
C ASN A 41 15.11 24.25 -10.88
N GLY A 42 15.33 23.43 -11.91
CA GLY A 42 14.49 22.28 -12.22
C GLY A 42 14.54 21.21 -11.15
N GLN A 43 15.76 20.87 -10.69
CA GLN A 43 16.00 19.87 -9.62
C GLN A 43 15.34 18.54 -9.92
N ASN A 44 15.28 18.14 -11.20
CA ASN A 44 14.72 16.88 -11.63
C ASN A 44 15.80 15.79 -11.70
N VAL A 45 15.44 14.57 -11.38
CA VAL A 45 16.27 13.37 -11.55
C VAL A 45 15.53 12.39 -12.45
N ALA A 46 16.06 12.13 -13.64
CA ALA A 46 15.53 11.17 -14.60
C ALA A 46 16.59 10.14 -14.96
N VAL A 47 16.42 8.91 -14.52
CA VAL A 47 17.36 7.81 -14.79
C VAL A 47 16.62 6.65 -15.46
N GLY A 48 16.88 6.44 -16.73
CA GLY A 48 16.25 5.40 -17.54
C GLY A 48 15.92 5.89 -18.95
N TYR A 49 15.65 4.95 -19.86
CA TYR A 49 15.19 5.28 -21.20
C TYR A 49 13.85 6.00 -21.12
N ASN A 50 13.73 7.18 -21.72
CA ASN A 50 12.52 8.02 -21.72
C ASN A 50 11.94 8.36 -20.33
N ALA A 51 12.76 8.35 -19.26
CA ALA A 51 12.31 8.82 -17.95
C ALA A 51 12.01 10.33 -18.02
N LEU A 52 10.82 10.77 -17.56
CA LEU A 52 10.31 12.15 -17.65
C LEU A 52 10.40 12.74 -19.09
N GLN A 53 10.16 11.90 -20.09
CA GLN A 53 10.36 12.27 -21.51
C GLN A 53 9.56 13.52 -21.89
N ASP A 54 8.27 13.58 -21.53
CA ASP A 54 7.33 14.63 -21.95
C ASP A 54 7.30 15.84 -21.01
N GLN A 55 8.18 15.85 -19.99
CA GLN A 55 8.25 16.96 -19.05
C GLN A 55 8.70 18.25 -19.72
N THR A 56 7.89 19.31 -19.57
CA THR A 56 8.17 20.63 -20.18
C THR A 56 8.65 21.65 -19.16
N THR A 57 7.86 21.97 -18.16
CA THR A 57 8.14 23.04 -17.18
C THR A 57 8.11 22.57 -15.72
N ALA A 58 7.88 21.30 -15.50
CA ALA A 58 7.79 20.72 -14.15
C ALA A 58 9.15 20.76 -13.42
N VAL A 59 9.10 20.77 -12.10
CA VAL A 59 10.27 20.82 -11.24
C VAL A 59 10.21 19.75 -10.14
N GLN A 60 11.37 19.39 -9.59
CA GLN A 60 11.49 18.54 -8.41
C GLN A 60 10.83 17.17 -8.55
N ASN A 61 10.88 16.59 -9.75
CA ASN A 61 10.47 15.22 -9.99
C ASN A 61 11.66 14.26 -9.92
N THR A 62 11.46 13.10 -9.37
CA THR A 62 12.42 11.99 -9.37
C THR A 62 11.81 10.80 -10.10
N ALA A 63 12.42 10.37 -11.20
CA ALA A 63 11.99 9.21 -11.98
C ALA A 63 13.15 8.26 -12.23
N ILE A 64 13.00 7.02 -11.83
CA ILE A 64 14.01 5.96 -11.98
C ILE A 64 13.35 4.73 -12.58
N GLY A 65 13.68 4.45 -13.84
CA GLY A 65 13.14 3.32 -14.59
C GLY A 65 12.87 3.67 -16.06
N ASN A 66 12.72 2.64 -16.89
CA ASN A 66 12.30 2.82 -18.27
C ASN A 66 10.90 3.44 -18.30
N HIS A 67 10.70 4.55 -19.00
CA HIS A 67 9.45 5.31 -19.05
C HIS A 67 8.87 5.74 -17.69
N ALA A 68 9.67 5.80 -16.62
CA ALA A 68 9.18 6.28 -15.33
C ALA A 68 8.75 7.76 -15.45
N GLY A 69 7.49 8.06 -15.13
CA GLY A 69 6.90 9.39 -15.27
C GLY A 69 6.95 9.95 -16.69
N GLY A 70 7.03 9.10 -17.74
CA GLY A 70 7.23 9.52 -19.12
C GLY A 70 6.17 10.51 -19.62
N GLY A 71 4.92 10.38 -19.20
CA GLY A 71 3.81 11.27 -19.55
C GLY A 71 3.69 12.57 -18.75
N VAL A 72 4.56 12.81 -17.75
CA VAL A 72 4.55 14.06 -16.98
C VAL A 72 4.85 15.24 -17.89
N THR A 73 4.01 16.28 -17.81
CA THR A 73 4.22 17.54 -18.57
C THR A 73 4.56 18.70 -17.64
N THR A 74 3.66 19.07 -16.75
CA THR A 74 3.80 20.21 -15.84
C THR A 74 3.68 19.82 -14.36
N GLY A 75 3.35 18.55 -14.06
CA GLY A 75 3.23 18.02 -12.68
C GLY A 75 4.57 18.02 -11.96
N SER A 76 4.59 18.54 -10.75
CA SER A 76 5.84 18.74 -9.98
C SER A 76 5.79 17.96 -8.65
N TYR A 77 6.98 17.75 -8.05
CA TYR A 77 7.15 17.11 -6.74
C TYR A 77 6.77 15.61 -6.74
N ASN A 78 6.85 14.92 -7.87
CA ASN A 78 6.52 13.50 -7.96
C ASN A 78 7.76 12.61 -7.83
N ILE A 79 7.53 11.40 -7.32
CA ILE A 79 8.51 10.30 -7.28
C ILE A 79 7.94 9.13 -8.06
N PHE A 80 8.63 8.69 -9.12
CA PHE A 80 8.30 7.52 -9.93
C PHE A 80 9.47 6.54 -9.93
N ILE A 81 9.28 5.34 -9.40
CA ILE A 81 10.34 4.31 -9.36
C ILE A 81 9.78 3.00 -9.89
N GLY A 82 10.29 2.56 -11.03
CA GLY A 82 9.88 1.33 -11.69
C GLY A 82 9.66 1.52 -13.19
N ASN A 83 9.58 0.43 -13.94
CA ASN A 83 9.26 0.47 -15.36
C ASN A 83 7.85 1.03 -15.55
N ALA A 84 7.70 2.09 -16.34
CA ALA A 84 6.44 2.80 -16.61
C ALA A 84 5.65 3.19 -15.33
N ALA A 85 6.34 3.43 -14.21
CA ALA A 85 5.69 3.94 -13.01
C ALA A 85 5.16 5.36 -13.27
N GLY A 86 3.84 5.56 -13.08
CA GLY A 86 3.15 6.81 -13.41
C GLY A 86 2.99 7.10 -14.89
N ASP A 87 3.16 6.11 -15.74
CA ASP A 87 3.12 6.26 -17.23
C ASP A 87 2.55 5.02 -17.95
N HIS A 88 1.62 4.29 -17.36
CA HIS A 88 1.05 3.09 -17.96
C HIS A 88 -0.38 3.34 -18.48
N ASP A 89 -1.42 3.03 -17.69
CA ASP A 89 -2.82 3.16 -18.10
C ASP A 89 -3.41 4.56 -17.82
N ASN A 90 -2.94 5.21 -16.74
CA ASN A 90 -3.35 6.55 -16.31
C ASN A 90 -2.14 7.44 -16.09
N PRO A 91 -1.45 7.89 -17.13
CA PRO A 91 -0.24 8.69 -16.98
C PRO A 91 -0.45 9.92 -16.10
N THR A 92 0.43 10.11 -15.12
CA THR A 92 0.47 11.35 -14.34
C THR A 92 0.98 12.47 -15.27
N THR A 93 0.16 13.46 -15.56
CA THR A 93 0.51 14.53 -16.50
C THR A 93 0.76 15.87 -15.81
N THR A 94 -0.22 16.36 -15.10
CA THR A 94 -0.20 17.68 -14.42
C THR A 94 -0.26 17.56 -12.89
N GLY A 95 -0.52 16.36 -12.38
CA GLY A 95 -0.70 16.06 -10.96
C GLY A 95 0.59 16.10 -10.15
N GLY A 96 0.46 16.24 -8.84
CA GLY A 96 1.55 16.18 -7.86
C GLY A 96 1.22 16.95 -6.57
N PRO A 97 1.92 16.68 -5.47
CA PRO A 97 2.95 15.64 -5.30
C PRO A 97 2.38 14.22 -5.18
N ASN A 98 3.01 13.25 -5.84
CA ASN A 98 2.67 11.84 -5.74
C ASN A 98 3.93 10.98 -5.54
N ILE A 99 3.78 9.81 -4.95
CA ILE A 99 4.82 8.78 -4.84
C ILE A 99 4.28 7.51 -5.50
N VAL A 100 4.91 7.06 -6.59
CA VAL A 100 4.52 5.87 -7.35
C VAL A 100 5.71 4.94 -7.45
N ILE A 101 5.64 3.81 -6.77
CA ILE A 101 6.74 2.83 -6.67
C ILE A 101 6.24 1.45 -7.11
N GLY A 102 6.78 0.97 -8.21
CA GLY A 102 6.47 -0.34 -8.79
C GLY A 102 6.27 -0.27 -10.28
N ALA A 103 6.56 -1.38 -10.98
CA ALA A 103 6.36 -1.42 -12.43
C ALA A 103 4.85 -1.34 -12.75
N TYR A 104 4.50 -0.50 -13.73
CA TYR A 104 3.15 -0.26 -14.21
C TYR A 104 2.18 0.29 -13.13
N ALA A 105 2.70 0.80 -12.03
CA ALA A 105 1.89 1.47 -11.02
C ALA A 105 1.52 2.89 -11.49
N ASP A 106 0.25 3.29 -11.30
CA ASP A 106 -0.28 4.56 -11.80
C ASP A 106 -1.07 5.34 -10.75
N THR A 107 -1.14 6.64 -10.93
CA THR A 107 -2.10 7.48 -10.21
C THR A 107 -3.54 7.23 -10.68
N SER A 108 -4.54 7.65 -9.92
CA SER A 108 -5.96 7.48 -10.31
C SER A 108 -6.36 8.29 -11.54
N SER A 109 -5.63 9.35 -11.85
CA SER A 109 -5.79 10.18 -13.06
C SER A 109 -4.55 11.05 -13.29
N GLY A 110 -4.43 11.63 -14.49
CA GLY A 110 -3.32 12.51 -14.86
C GLY A 110 -3.15 13.76 -13.99
N GLY A 111 -4.21 14.24 -13.33
CA GLY A 111 -4.21 15.40 -12.44
C GLY A 111 -4.16 15.08 -10.95
N SER A 112 -4.04 13.84 -10.57
CA SER A 112 -4.10 13.37 -9.18
C SER A 112 -3.01 13.95 -8.30
N SER A 113 -3.31 14.13 -7.02
CA SER A 113 -2.39 14.73 -6.04
C SER A 113 -2.39 13.99 -4.70
N HIS A 114 -1.23 14.01 -4.02
CA HIS A 114 -1.06 13.44 -2.68
C HIS A 114 -1.39 11.94 -2.62
N GLN A 115 -1.06 11.18 -3.66
CA GLN A 115 -1.21 9.74 -3.68
C GLN A 115 0.13 9.06 -3.40
N ILE A 116 0.10 8.00 -2.61
CA ILE A 116 1.19 7.04 -2.44
C ILE A 116 0.72 5.73 -3.04
N ILE A 117 1.37 5.25 -4.09
CA ILE A 117 1.04 4.00 -4.76
C ILE A 117 2.27 3.08 -4.71
N MET A 118 2.09 1.85 -4.25
CA MET A 118 3.19 0.93 -4.06
C MET A 118 2.81 -0.50 -4.44
N GLY A 119 3.45 -1.04 -5.50
CA GLY A 119 3.24 -2.41 -5.94
C GLY A 119 3.28 -2.58 -7.46
N TYR A 120 3.01 -3.79 -7.94
CA TYR A 120 3.01 -4.12 -9.36
C TYR A 120 1.63 -3.88 -9.98
N ASN A 121 1.56 -3.03 -11.02
CA ASN A 121 0.33 -2.71 -11.76
C ASN A 121 -0.85 -2.33 -10.84
N VAL A 122 -0.56 -1.48 -9.87
CA VAL A 122 -1.54 -0.93 -8.92
C VAL A 122 -1.93 0.47 -9.35
N THR A 123 -3.22 0.76 -9.37
CA THR A 123 -3.74 2.09 -9.69
C THR A 123 -4.23 2.78 -8.42
N GLY A 124 -3.90 4.05 -8.25
CA GLY A 124 -4.44 4.89 -7.19
C GLY A 124 -5.97 4.97 -7.23
N ASN A 125 -6.62 5.16 -6.10
CA ASN A 125 -8.08 5.21 -6.03
C ASN A 125 -8.64 6.63 -5.87
N ALA A 126 -7.94 7.52 -5.19
CA ALA A 126 -8.36 8.90 -4.94
C ALA A 126 -7.18 9.73 -4.43
N ASP A 127 -7.29 11.06 -4.51
CA ASP A 127 -6.36 11.97 -3.85
C ASP A 127 -6.31 11.76 -2.33
N ASN A 128 -5.17 12.07 -1.72
CA ASN A 128 -4.93 11.90 -0.29
C ASN A 128 -5.10 10.45 0.17
N SER A 129 -4.53 9.50 -0.56
CA SER A 129 -4.60 8.07 -0.24
C SER A 129 -3.26 7.36 -0.39
N PHE A 130 -3.12 6.24 0.31
CA PHE A 130 -2.09 5.24 0.10
C PHE A 130 -2.75 3.96 -0.41
N VAL A 131 -2.32 3.49 -1.58
CA VAL A 131 -2.76 2.24 -2.20
C VAL A 131 -1.54 1.32 -2.37
N PHE A 132 -1.67 0.06 -1.98
CA PHE A 132 -0.58 -0.91 -2.09
C PHE A 132 -1.10 -2.31 -2.40
N GLY A 133 -0.27 -3.11 -3.07
CA GLY A 133 -0.63 -4.49 -3.42
C GLY A 133 -0.22 -4.89 -4.83
N ASN A 134 -1.13 -5.53 -5.54
CA ASN A 134 -0.96 -6.00 -6.90
C ASN A 134 -2.29 -5.87 -7.66
N THR A 135 -2.29 -5.94 -8.98
CA THR A 135 -3.48 -5.90 -9.83
C THR A 135 -4.65 -6.69 -9.26
N GLY A 136 -5.75 -6.03 -8.95
CA GLY A 136 -6.98 -6.65 -8.45
C GLY A 136 -6.94 -7.17 -7.00
N THR A 137 -5.82 -7.04 -6.30
CA THR A 137 -5.64 -7.43 -4.89
C THR A 137 -4.97 -6.31 -4.08
N ASP A 138 -5.34 -5.08 -4.37
CA ASP A 138 -4.84 -3.90 -3.69
C ASP A 138 -5.62 -3.61 -2.40
N SER A 139 -4.97 -2.89 -1.51
CA SER A 139 -5.55 -2.33 -0.29
C SER A 139 -5.29 -0.84 -0.26
N ALA A 140 -6.22 -0.09 0.30
CA ALA A 140 -6.15 1.36 0.35
C ALA A 140 -6.48 1.92 1.74
N ILE A 141 -5.84 3.05 2.06
CA ILE A 141 -6.16 3.85 3.24
C ILE A 141 -6.17 5.32 2.84
N SER A 142 -7.28 6.03 3.11
CA SER A 142 -7.33 7.49 2.96
C SER A 142 -6.53 8.17 4.09
N PHE A 143 -5.85 9.26 3.80
CA PHE A 143 -5.09 9.97 4.83
C PHE A 143 -6.02 10.47 5.94
N GLY A 144 -5.65 10.16 7.18
CA GLY A 144 -6.49 10.42 8.36
C GLY A 144 -7.50 9.31 8.70
N ALA A 145 -7.65 8.28 7.86
CA ALA A 145 -8.45 7.10 8.20
C ALA A 145 -7.72 6.19 9.21
N THR A 146 -8.49 5.40 9.95
CA THR A 146 -7.97 4.45 10.95
C THR A 146 -8.07 2.99 10.51
N SER A 147 -8.59 2.73 9.31
CA SER A 147 -8.76 1.38 8.75
C SER A 147 -8.30 1.30 7.31
N ILE A 148 -7.79 0.14 6.94
CA ILE A 148 -7.45 -0.22 5.56
C ILE A 148 -8.70 -0.78 4.90
N SER A 149 -8.98 -0.39 3.65
CA SER A 149 -10.04 -0.95 2.82
C SER A 149 -9.45 -1.86 1.74
N ALA A 150 -10.21 -2.89 1.39
CA ALA A 150 -9.93 -3.76 0.25
C ALA A 150 -11.15 -3.81 -0.69
N PRO A 151 -10.98 -4.15 -1.98
CA PRO A 151 -12.09 -4.30 -2.92
C PRO A 151 -13.15 -5.28 -2.41
N SER A 152 -14.43 -4.89 -2.45
CA SER A 152 -15.57 -5.74 -2.03
C SER A 152 -16.76 -5.63 -2.99
N ASP A 153 -16.49 -5.31 -4.26
CA ASP A 153 -17.49 -5.17 -5.31
C ASP A 153 -18.07 -6.56 -5.67
N ILE A 154 -19.39 -6.63 -5.83
CA ILE A 154 -20.09 -7.87 -6.20
C ILE A 154 -19.61 -8.47 -7.54
N ARG A 155 -19.12 -7.64 -8.45
CA ARG A 155 -18.57 -8.05 -9.75
C ARG A 155 -17.28 -8.87 -9.64
N LEU A 156 -16.62 -8.82 -8.49
CA LEU A 156 -15.40 -9.55 -8.17
C LEU A 156 -15.65 -10.82 -7.37
N LYS A 157 -16.91 -11.14 -7.04
CA LYS A 157 -17.29 -12.23 -6.14
C LYS A 157 -18.20 -13.23 -6.85
N GLU A 158 -17.98 -14.50 -6.59
CA GLU A 158 -18.83 -15.60 -7.02
C GLU A 158 -19.19 -16.52 -5.85
N ASP A 159 -20.14 -17.42 -6.01
CA ASP A 159 -20.63 -18.40 -4.99
C ASP A 159 -21.00 -17.73 -3.65
N ILE A 160 -21.67 -16.58 -3.72
CA ILE A 160 -22.06 -15.79 -2.55
C ILE A 160 -23.14 -16.56 -1.77
N LYS A 161 -22.87 -16.83 -0.50
CA LYS A 161 -23.78 -17.50 0.45
C LYS A 161 -23.90 -16.69 1.72
N ASP A 162 -25.02 -16.85 2.41
CA ASP A 162 -25.21 -16.26 3.74
C ASP A 162 -24.25 -16.91 4.74
N GLU A 163 -23.69 -16.08 5.64
CA GLU A 163 -22.88 -16.56 6.75
C GLU A 163 -23.73 -17.33 7.75
N THR A 164 -23.26 -18.50 8.14
CA THR A 164 -23.98 -19.41 9.07
C THR A 164 -23.27 -19.54 10.41
N VAL A 165 -22.02 -19.17 10.51
CA VAL A 165 -21.23 -19.19 11.74
C VAL A 165 -21.42 -17.88 12.50
N GLY A 166 -21.93 -17.93 13.71
CA GLY A 166 -22.30 -16.72 14.46
C GLY A 166 -22.05 -16.84 15.96
N LEU A 167 -23.14 -16.84 16.76
CA LEU A 167 -23.10 -16.65 18.21
C LEU A 167 -22.27 -17.73 18.94
N ASP A 168 -22.37 -18.97 18.55
CA ASP A 168 -21.67 -20.06 19.23
C ASP A 168 -20.15 -19.98 19.00
N PHE A 169 -19.72 -19.64 17.77
CA PHE A 169 -18.32 -19.40 17.44
C PHE A 169 -17.75 -18.23 18.28
N ILE A 170 -18.46 -17.11 18.34
CA ILE A 170 -18.04 -15.94 19.10
C ILE A 170 -17.95 -16.24 20.60
N ASN A 171 -18.86 -17.04 21.13
CA ASN A 171 -18.86 -17.45 22.55
C ASN A 171 -17.68 -18.36 22.90
N ASP A 172 -17.18 -19.15 21.96
CA ASP A 172 -16.03 -20.04 22.18
C ASP A 172 -14.70 -19.29 22.16
N LEU A 173 -14.62 -18.11 21.52
CA LEU A 173 -13.41 -17.30 21.53
C LEU A 173 -13.09 -16.77 22.94
N ARG A 174 -11.82 -16.82 23.32
CA ARG A 174 -11.34 -16.34 24.63
C ARG A 174 -10.55 -15.06 24.51
N PRO A 175 -11.14 -13.87 24.75
CA PRO A 175 -10.39 -12.62 24.86
C PRO A 175 -9.43 -12.66 26.05
N VAL A 176 -8.22 -12.18 25.86
CA VAL A 176 -7.18 -12.18 26.89
C VAL A 176 -6.53 -10.81 27.07
N THR A 177 -5.97 -10.57 28.25
CA THR A 177 -5.00 -9.51 28.46
C THR A 177 -3.61 -10.11 28.65
N PHE A 178 -2.61 -9.51 28.03
CA PHE A 178 -1.24 -10.05 28.09
C PHE A 178 -0.18 -8.95 28.04
N GLN A 179 1.04 -9.31 28.42
CA GLN A 179 2.24 -8.53 28.12
C GLN A 179 3.15 -9.33 27.19
N TRP A 180 3.82 -8.64 26.29
CA TRP A 180 4.86 -9.24 25.46
C TRP A 180 6.01 -9.78 26.33
N LYS A 181 6.57 -10.92 25.98
CA LYS A 181 7.76 -11.49 26.64
C LYS A 181 8.95 -10.55 26.49
N LYS A 182 9.92 -10.68 27.39
CA LYS A 182 11.26 -10.15 27.17
C LYS A 182 11.90 -10.90 26.00
N ALA A 183 12.78 -10.24 25.25
CA ALA A 183 13.37 -10.85 24.06
C ALA A 183 14.16 -12.13 24.38
N LYS A 184 14.81 -12.17 25.56
CA LYS A 184 15.52 -13.36 26.04
C LYS A 184 14.62 -14.55 26.40
N ASP A 185 13.35 -14.30 26.74
CA ASP A 185 12.37 -15.33 27.12
C ASP A 185 11.54 -15.82 25.92
N VAL A 186 11.82 -15.31 24.72
CA VAL A 186 11.25 -15.78 23.45
C VAL A 186 12.01 -17.03 23.02
N PRO A 187 11.36 -18.04 22.42
CA PRO A 187 12.05 -19.21 21.87
C PRO A 187 13.18 -18.84 20.91
N SER A 188 14.33 -19.54 20.99
CA SER A 188 15.54 -19.18 20.27
C SER A 188 15.43 -19.32 18.73
N GLU A 189 14.48 -20.11 18.24
CA GLU A 189 14.16 -20.28 16.82
C GLU A 189 13.39 -19.08 16.23
N MET A 190 12.85 -18.21 17.08
CA MET A 190 12.11 -17.04 16.61
C MET A 190 13.05 -15.85 16.37
N LYS A 191 12.85 -15.14 15.26
CA LYS A 191 13.66 -13.94 14.87
C LYS A 191 13.67 -12.82 15.90
N THR A 192 12.69 -12.77 16.79
CA THR A 192 12.57 -11.76 17.86
C THR A 192 13.35 -12.13 19.12
N HIS A 193 13.95 -13.34 19.17
CA HIS A 193 14.84 -13.73 20.28
C HIS A 193 16.14 -12.91 20.28
N SER A 194 16.57 -12.48 21.45
CA SER A 194 17.90 -11.91 21.71
C SER A 194 18.18 -11.91 23.20
N ASP A 195 19.42 -11.66 23.63
CA ASP A 195 19.80 -11.62 25.06
C ASP A 195 19.26 -10.37 25.82
N SER A 196 18.38 -9.58 25.19
CA SER A 196 17.86 -8.34 25.77
C SER A 196 16.81 -8.59 26.86
N GLU A 197 16.92 -7.81 27.95
CA GLU A 197 15.91 -7.73 29.01
C GLU A 197 14.66 -6.93 28.59
N GLU A 198 14.69 -6.25 27.44
CA GLU A 198 13.55 -5.50 26.92
C GLU A 198 12.47 -6.42 26.37
N ARG A 199 11.22 -5.99 26.42
CA ARG A 199 10.11 -6.72 25.82
C ARG A 199 10.14 -6.57 24.31
N VAL A 200 9.76 -7.64 23.58
CA VAL A 200 9.82 -7.68 22.10
C VAL A 200 8.97 -6.61 21.40
N MET A 201 8.02 -6.00 22.10
CA MET A 201 7.23 -4.88 21.58
C MET A 201 7.12 -3.76 22.62
N ASN A 202 6.01 -3.70 23.36
CA ASN A 202 5.80 -2.65 24.36
C ASN A 202 5.73 -3.24 25.79
N GLY A 203 5.97 -2.42 26.78
CA GLY A 203 5.90 -2.80 28.19
C GLY A 203 4.50 -2.72 28.81
N LYS A 204 3.46 -2.50 28.01
CA LYS A 204 2.07 -2.31 28.48
C LYS A 204 1.30 -3.63 28.47
N TYR A 205 0.18 -3.67 29.18
CA TYR A 205 -0.84 -4.69 28.97
C TYR A 205 -1.57 -4.43 27.66
N ASN A 206 -1.75 -5.48 26.91
CA ASN A 206 -2.46 -5.50 25.62
C ASN A 206 -3.71 -6.37 25.75
N HIS A 207 -4.67 -6.18 24.87
CA HIS A 207 -5.89 -6.98 24.75
C HIS A 207 -5.89 -7.66 23.38
N GLY A 208 -6.40 -8.86 23.27
CA GLY A 208 -6.45 -9.60 22.02
C GLY A 208 -6.76 -11.08 22.25
N PHE A 209 -6.28 -11.91 21.36
CA PHE A 209 -6.50 -13.36 21.36
C PHE A 209 -5.17 -14.11 21.28
N ILE A 210 -5.18 -15.39 21.62
CA ILE A 210 -4.05 -16.31 21.38
C ILE A 210 -4.28 -17.01 20.04
N ALA A 211 -3.36 -16.86 19.11
CA ALA A 211 -3.50 -17.33 17.74
C ALA A 211 -3.78 -18.85 17.65
N GLN A 212 -3.11 -19.64 18.47
CA GLN A 212 -3.31 -21.10 18.55
C GLN A 212 -4.72 -21.45 18.96
N GLU A 213 -5.26 -20.77 19.99
CA GLU A 213 -6.63 -21.01 20.49
C GLU A 213 -7.68 -20.63 19.44
N VAL A 214 -7.48 -19.51 18.73
CA VAL A 214 -8.36 -19.10 17.63
C VAL A 214 -8.35 -20.14 16.51
N LYS A 215 -7.17 -20.67 16.16
CA LYS A 215 -7.04 -21.74 15.15
C LYS A 215 -7.82 -23.00 15.53
N GLU A 216 -7.71 -23.46 16.77
CA GLU A 216 -8.44 -24.62 17.27
C GLU A 216 -9.97 -24.42 17.15
N ILE A 217 -10.45 -23.21 17.46
CA ILE A 217 -11.87 -22.88 17.35
C ILE A 217 -12.30 -22.79 15.87
N MET A 218 -11.49 -22.19 15.00
CA MET A 218 -11.76 -22.17 13.55
C MET A 218 -11.90 -23.61 13.00
N ASP A 219 -11.01 -24.51 13.41
CA ASP A 219 -11.06 -25.93 12.99
C ASP A 219 -12.33 -26.64 13.50
N LYS A 220 -12.76 -26.34 14.73
CA LYS A 220 -14.02 -26.88 15.30
C LYS A 220 -15.26 -26.50 14.48
N TYR A 221 -15.29 -25.28 13.92
CA TYR A 221 -16.40 -24.77 13.13
C TYR A 221 -16.23 -24.98 11.62
N ASP A 222 -15.23 -25.75 11.20
CA ASP A 222 -14.88 -26.00 9.78
C ASP A 222 -14.68 -24.69 8.97
N ILE A 223 -14.21 -23.63 9.64
CA ILE A 223 -13.84 -22.37 8.99
C ILE A 223 -12.49 -22.59 8.33
N LYS A 224 -12.55 -22.96 7.04
CA LYS A 224 -11.36 -23.30 6.26
C LYS A 224 -10.78 -22.10 5.53
N GLU A 225 -9.73 -22.39 4.81
CA GLU A 225 -8.85 -21.52 4.05
C GLU A 225 -9.54 -20.33 3.37
N GLY A 226 -8.83 -19.20 3.28
CA GLY A 226 -9.30 -17.97 2.63
C GLY A 226 -9.78 -16.89 3.62
N LEU A 227 -10.02 -17.23 4.89
CA LEU A 227 -10.23 -16.24 5.93
C LEU A 227 -8.88 -15.78 6.48
N GLY A 228 -8.54 -14.51 6.30
CA GLY A 228 -7.31 -13.91 6.83
C GLY A 228 -7.26 -13.79 8.36
N LEU A 229 -8.26 -14.33 9.08
CA LEU A 229 -8.34 -14.24 10.54
C LEU A 229 -7.11 -14.84 11.22
N TRP A 230 -6.61 -15.97 10.73
CA TRP A 230 -5.41 -16.62 11.24
C TRP A 230 -4.43 -16.89 10.10
N THR A 231 -3.16 -16.60 10.34
CA THR A 231 -2.08 -16.91 9.40
C THR A 231 -0.82 -17.35 10.15
N GLU A 232 0.06 -18.08 9.46
CA GLU A 232 1.36 -18.49 9.97
C GLU A 232 2.47 -18.00 9.03
N ASP A 233 3.51 -17.38 9.59
CA ASP A 233 4.67 -16.94 8.84
C ASP A 233 5.51 -18.14 8.41
N GLU A 234 5.74 -18.34 7.12
CA GLU A 234 6.58 -19.42 6.57
C GLU A 234 8.03 -19.39 7.12
N ALA A 235 8.50 -18.21 7.50
CA ALA A 235 9.91 -18.01 7.86
C ALA A 235 10.27 -18.53 9.27
N ASP A 236 9.36 -18.48 10.23
CA ASP A 236 9.62 -18.83 11.64
C ASP A 236 8.43 -19.45 12.37
N GLY A 237 7.35 -19.80 11.64
CA GLY A 237 6.15 -20.43 12.22
C GLY A 237 5.36 -19.52 13.16
N ARG A 238 5.63 -18.22 13.14
CA ARG A 238 4.95 -17.25 13.98
C ARG A 238 3.51 -17.05 13.50
N GLN A 239 2.56 -17.21 14.44
CA GLN A 239 1.15 -17.10 14.12
C GLN A 239 0.60 -15.69 14.36
N ARG A 240 -0.35 -15.27 13.52
CA ARG A 240 -0.97 -13.94 13.54
C ARG A 240 -2.48 -14.03 13.55
N ILE A 241 -3.12 -13.01 14.10
CA ILE A 241 -4.56 -12.79 14.06
C ILE A 241 -4.85 -11.44 13.39
N ALA A 242 -5.77 -11.43 12.44
CA ALA A 242 -6.38 -10.23 11.88
C ALA A 242 -7.78 -10.04 12.48
N GLU A 243 -7.88 -9.36 13.61
CA GLU A 243 -9.13 -9.22 14.38
C GLU A 243 -10.27 -8.59 13.58
N GLY A 244 -9.97 -7.79 12.56
CA GLY A 244 -10.97 -7.22 11.65
C GLY A 244 -11.81 -8.26 10.90
N GLU A 245 -11.26 -9.44 10.66
CA GLU A 245 -11.95 -10.54 9.99
C GLU A 245 -13.07 -11.18 10.85
N LEU A 246 -13.13 -10.84 12.14
CA LEU A 246 -14.24 -11.25 13.02
C LEU A 246 -15.54 -10.47 12.77
N VAL A 247 -15.50 -9.34 12.06
CA VAL A 247 -16.68 -8.47 11.89
C VAL A 247 -17.89 -9.17 11.27
N PRO A 248 -17.80 -9.96 10.19
CA PRO A 248 -18.94 -10.69 9.64
C PRO A 248 -19.59 -11.65 10.65
N PHE A 249 -18.76 -12.38 11.41
CA PHE A 249 -19.24 -13.32 12.44
C PHE A 249 -19.89 -12.61 13.63
N LEU A 250 -19.36 -11.44 14.02
CA LEU A 250 -19.98 -10.61 15.06
C LEU A 250 -21.33 -10.06 14.60
N VAL A 251 -21.47 -9.66 13.34
CA VAL A 251 -22.76 -9.24 12.78
C VAL A 251 -23.76 -10.41 12.82
N LYS A 252 -23.36 -11.60 12.39
CA LYS A 252 -24.19 -12.78 12.44
C LYS A 252 -24.59 -13.16 13.87
N ALA A 253 -23.63 -13.13 14.81
CA ALA A 253 -23.89 -13.40 16.23
C ALA A 253 -24.92 -12.42 16.83
N ILE A 254 -24.82 -11.14 16.50
CA ILE A 254 -25.79 -10.11 16.94
C ILE A 254 -27.18 -10.38 16.37
N GLN A 255 -27.28 -10.75 15.09
CA GLN A 255 -28.56 -11.11 14.45
C GLN A 255 -29.23 -12.30 15.14
N GLU A 256 -28.48 -13.36 15.47
CA GLU A 256 -28.96 -14.53 16.19
C GLU A 256 -29.38 -14.18 17.60
N LEU A 257 -28.61 -13.38 18.32
CA LEU A 257 -28.94 -12.92 19.66
C LEU A 257 -30.23 -12.08 19.66
N SER A 258 -30.36 -11.15 18.70
CA SER A 258 -31.55 -10.31 18.53
C SER A 258 -32.82 -11.16 18.30
N ALA A 259 -32.73 -12.20 17.46
CA ALA A 259 -33.82 -13.10 17.21
C ALA A 259 -34.24 -13.90 18.48
N LYS A 260 -33.24 -14.38 19.27
CA LYS A 260 -33.48 -15.05 20.56
C LYS A 260 -34.19 -14.13 21.56
N VAL A 261 -33.76 -12.89 21.68
CA VAL A 261 -34.37 -11.87 22.56
C VAL A 261 -35.82 -11.62 22.14
N THR A 262 -36.10 -11.38 20.86
CA THR A 262 -37.43 -11.14 20.35
C THR A 262 -38.38 -12.34 20.65
N THR A 263 -37.87 -13.57 20.55
CA THR A 263 -38.64 -14.77 20.88
C THR A 263 -38.99 -14.81 22.36
N LEU A 264 -38.05 -14.42 23.24
CA LEU A 264 -38.31 -14.42 24.69
C LEU A 264 -39.27 -13.29 25.11
N GLU A 265 -39.22 -12.13 24.44
CA GLU A 265 -40.13 -10.99 24.70
C GLU A 265 -41.58 -11.28 24.27
N ASN A 266 -41.76 -12.17 23.30
CA ASN A 266 -43.10 -12.56 22.79
C ASN A 266 -43.66 -13.85 23.43
N ALA A 267 -42.93 -14.45 24.38
CA ALA A 267 -43.33 -15.69 25.08
C ALA A 267 -43.95 -15.37 26.45
#